data_ca43c17e0c1930f3f8339bb0512ed60e
#
_entry.id   ca43c17e0c1930f3f8339bb0512ed60e
#
_cell.length_a   1.000
_cell.length_b   1.000
_cell.length_c   1.000
_cell.angle_alpha   90.00
_cell.angle_beta   90.00
_cell.angle_gamma   90.00
#
_symmetry.space_group_name_H-M   'P 1'
#
loop_
_entity.id
_entity.type
_entity.pdbx_description
1 polymer ?
#
loop_
_entity_poly.entity_id
_entity_poly.type
_entity_poly.pdbx_seq_one_letter_code
_entity_poly.pdbx_strand_id
1 'polypeptide(L)'
;MRLSSICSLIDGEKKEGQQLCLDAKFLRGKSAGEYQQRGKFVHKGDNIILVDGENSGEVFTVPCDGYMGSTFKQLWVSSIMHLPYVLNYILFYKELLRKSKRGAAIPHLNKEIFYSLIIGIPPYQEQMRIVNRINEIYSKIK
;
A
#
# COMPACT_ATOMS: atom_id res chain seq x y z
N MET A 1 -8.78 17.80 -0.44
CA MET A 1 -8.12 17.43 0.83
C MET A 1 -6.81 16.74 0.53
N ARG A 2 -5.79 16.98 1.35
CA ARG A 2 -4.51 16.30 1.16
C ARG A 2 -4.59 14.84 1.63
N LEU A 3 -3.82 13.98 0.99
CA LEU A 3 -3.78 12.57 1.34
C LEU A 3 -3.39 12.37 2.82
N SER A 4 -2.53 13.24 3.35
CA SER A 4 -2.13 13.20 4.76
C SER A 4 -3.30 13.32 5.75
N SER A 5 -4.42 13.87 5.31
CA SER A 5 -5.60 14.04 6.17
C SER A 5 -6.41 12.75 6.32
N ILE A 6 -6.22 11.78 5.43
CA ILE A 6 -7.05 10.57 5.40
C ILE A 6 -6.25 9.27 5.44
N CYS A 7 -4.94 9.33 5.36
CA CYS A 7 -4.10 8.13 5.48
C CYS A 7 -2.75 8.43 6.10
N SER A 8 -2.08 7.39 6.57
CA SER A 8 -0.76 7.48 7.19
C SER A 8 0.06 6.23 6.86
N LEU A 9 1.37 6.44 6.77
CA LEU A 9 2.35 5.35 6.68
C LEU A 9 2.86 5.10 8.09
N ILE A 10 2.64 3.91 8.59
CA ILE A 10 3.03 3.56 9.97
C ILE A 10 3.86 2.29 9.98
N ASP A 11 4.69 2.15 11.01
CA ASP A 11 5.38 0.90 11.25
C ASP A 11 4.39 -0.11 11.86
N GLY A 12 4.60 -1.38 11.55
CA GLY A 12 3.83 -2.43 12.19
C GLY A 12 4.23 -2.58 13.66
N GLU A 13 3.44 -3.31 14.41
CA GLU A 13 3.69 -3.62 15.80
C GLU A 13 4.95 -4.49 15.91
N LYS A 14 5.92 -4.05 16.73
CA LYS A 14 7.10 -4.87 17.01
C LYS A 14 6.69 -6.09 17.82
N LYS A 15 7.05 -7.27 17.35
CA LYS A 15 6.64 -8.51 17.97
C LYS A 15 7.75 -9.55 17.87
N GLU A 16 7.81 -10.45 18.84
CA GLU A 16 8.71 -11.59 18.83
C GLU A 16 7.91 -12.88 18.70
N GLY A 17 8.55 -13.92 18.19
CA GLY A 17 7.94 -15.21 17.94
C GLY A 17 7.90 -15.53 16.46
N GLN A 18 7.86 -16.81 16.15
CA GLN A 18 7.92 -17.26 14.74
C GLN A 18 6.66 -16.87 13.97
N GLN A 19 6.84 -16.10 12.90
CA GLN A 19 5.80 -15.70 11.98
C GLN A 19 6.32 -15.71 10.55
N LEU A 20 5.40 -15.83 9.60
CA LEU A 20 5.72 -15.79 8.19
C LEU A 20 6.20 -14.39 7.78
N CYS A 21 7.25 -14.31 6.99
CA CYS A 21 7.71 -13.04 6.41
C CYS A 21 6.87 -12.70 5.17
N LEU A 22 6.24 -11.54 5.20
CA LEU A 22 5.39 -11.06 4.11
C LEU A 22 6.21 -10.10 3.24
N ASP A 23 7.10 -10.67 2.44
CA ASP A 23 7.88 -9.89 1.47
C ASP A 23 7.17 -9.84 0.10
N ALA A 24 7.72 -9.04 -0.82
CA ALA A 24 7.09 -8.85 -2.12
C ALA A 24 6.97 -10.14 -2.91
N LYS A 25 7.96 -11.02 -2.84
CA LYS A 25 7.92 -12.30 -3.57
C LYS A 25 6.78 -13.17 -3.08
N PHE A 26 6.63 -13.28 -1.76
CA PHE A 26 5.54 -14.03 -1.17
C PHE A 26 4.18 -13.44 -1.55
N LEU A 27 4.05 -12.11 -1.42
CA LEU A 27 2.79 -11.41 -1.69
C LEU A 27 2.37 -11.51 -3.16
N ARG A 28 3.34 -11.66 -4.07
CA ARG A 28 3.09 -11.87 -5.50
C ARG A 28 2.88 -13.33 -5.87
N GLY A 29 2.92 -14.23 -4.90
CA GLY A 29 2.74 -15.66 -5.14
C GLY A 29 3.96 -16.35 -5.76
N LYS A 30 5.14 -15.73 -5.72
CA LYS A 30 6.37 -16.26 -6.31
C LYS A 30 7.23 -17.04 -5.32
N SER A 31 6.84 -17.10 -4.06
CA SER A 31 7.57 -17.78 -2.99
C SER A 31 6.58 -18.35 -1.99
N ALA A 32 6.92 -19.48 -1.41
CA ALA A 32 6.16 -20.06 -0.30
C ALA A 32 6.34 -19.28 1.00
N GLY A 33 7.30 -18.35 1.01
CA GLY A 33 7.61 -17.53 2.18
C GLY A 33 8.60 -18.19 3.12
N GLU A 34 9.16 -17.37 3.98
CA GLU A 34 10.11 -17.80 5.01
C GLU A 34 9.60 -17.32 6.35
N TYR A 35 10.00 -18.01 7.43
CA TYR A 35 9.64 -17.63 8.79
C TYR A 35 10.74 -16.78 9.42
N GLN A 36 10.32 -15.83 10.25
CA GLN A 36 11.21 -14.98 11.02
C GLN A 36 10.85 -15.10 12.50
N GLN A 37 11.83 -14.82 13.36
CA GLN A 37 11.64 -14.91 14.81
C GLN A 37 11.19 -13.60 15.44
N ARG A 38 11.25 -12.51 14.70
CA ARG A 38 10.81 -11.18 15.13
C ARG A 38 10.63 -10.27 13.94
N GLY A 39 9.87 -9.23 14.11
CA GLY A 39 9.64 -8.25 13.05
C GLY A 39 8.50 -7.31 13.39
N LYS A 40 8.00 -6.64 12.36
CA LYS A 40 6.87 -5.72 12.46
C LYS A 40 5.61 -6.46 12.02
N PHE A 41 4.77 -6.78 12.98
CA PHE A 41 3.60 -7.63 12.78
C PHE A 41 2.45 -6.86 12.15
N VAL A 42 1.80 -7.50 11.20
CA VAL A 42 0.56 -7.01 10.60
C VAL A 42 -0.45 -8.15 10.55
N HIS A 43 -1.73 -7.79 10.56
CA HIS A 43 -2.84 -8.75 10.57
C HIS A 43 -3.39 -8.95 9.17
N LYS A 44 -3.97 -10.11 8.95
CA LYS A 44 -4.74 -10.39 7.73
C LYS A 44 -5.73 -9.25 7.47
N GLY A 45 -5.73 -8.73 6.24
CA GLY A 45 -6.60 -7.65 5.84
C GLY A 45 -5.99 -6.27 5.95
N ASP A 46 -4.87 -6.13 6.67
CA ASP A 46 -4.15 -4.86 6.71
C ASP A 46 -3.59 -4.53 5.32
N ASN A 47 -3.41 -3.25 5.05
CA ASN A 47 -2.79 -2.81 3.80
C ASN A 47 -1.36 -2.38 4.08
N ILE A 48 -0.45 -2.80 3.22
CA ILE A 48 0.95 -2.41 3.28
C ILE A 48 1.38 -1.85 1.94
N ILE A 49 2.31 -0.91 1.97
CA ILE A 49 2.79 -0.21 0.77
C ILE A 49 4.29 -0.34 0.67
N LEU A 50 4.76 -0.65 -0.52
CA LEU A 50 6.17 -0.76 -0.80
C LEU A 50 6.79 0.64 -0.83
N VAL A 51 7.78 0.89 0.02
CA VAL A 51 8.42 2.21 0.12
C VAL A 51 9.83 2.25 -0.45
N ASP A 52 10.44 1.09 -0.70
CA ASP A 52 11.78 0.97 -1.28
C ASP A 52 11.75 0.02 -2.47
N GLY A 53 12.55 0.31 -3.49
CA GLY A 53 12.74 -0.55 -4.66
C GLY A 53 12.00 -0.07 -5.90
N GLU A 54 12.14 -0.83 -6.97
CA GLU A 54 11.60 -0.49 -8.30
C GLU A 54 10.08 -0.31 -8.31
N ASN A 55 9.37 -1.01 -7.45
CA ASN A 55 7.92 -0.99 -7.40
C ASN A 55 7.38 -0.18 -6.23
N SER A 56 8.14 0.79 -5.74
CA SER A 56 7.68 1.70 -4.68
C SER A 56 6.32 2.30 -5.03
N GLY A 57 5.41 2.30 -4.08
CA GLY A 57 4.03 2.74 -4.28
C GLY A 57 3.04 1.61 -4.51
N GLU A 58 3.51 0.39 -4.74
CA GLU A 58 2.64 -0.78 -4.86
C GLU A 58 2.02 -1.13 -3.50
N VAL A 59 0.71 -1.34 -3.48
CA VAL A 59 -0.04 -1.66 -2.27
C VAL A 59 -0.51 -3.10 -2.32
N PHE A 60 -0.36 -3.80 -1.19
CA PHE A 60 -0.88 -5.15 -1.03
C PHE A 60 -1.84 -5.19 0.16
N THR A 61 -2.89 -5.99 0.03
CA THR A 61 -3.71 -6.39 1.16
C THR A 61 -3.15 -7.70 1.70
N VAL A 62 -2.84 -7.72 2.98
CA VAL A 62 -2.14 -8.84 3.61
C VAL A 62 -3.05 -10.07 3.65
N PRO A 63 -2.63 -11.21 3.05
CA PRO A 63 -3.48 -12.40 2.96
C PRO A 63 -3.52 -13.22 4.25
N CYS A 64 -2.56 -13.03 5.14
CA CYS A 64 -2.47 -13.74 6.41
C CYS A 64 -1.62 -12.94 7.39
N ASP A 65 -1.72 -13.26 8.68
CA ASP A 65 -0.88 -12.63 9.69
C ASP A 65 0.59 -12.92 9.44
N GLY A 66 1.45 -11.97 9.75
CA GLY A 66 2.88 -12.15 9.60
C GLY A 66 3.66 -10.86 9.83
N TYR A 67 4.96 -10.92 9.55
CA TYR A 67 5.84 -9.76 9.66
C TYR A 67 6.02 -9.10 8.29
N MET A 68 5.85 -7.78 8.23
CA MET A 68 6.14 -7.03 7.00
C MET A 68 7.61 -7.19 6.61
N GLY A 69 7.87 -7.33 5.31
CA GLY A 69 9.22 -7.21 4.79
C GLY A 69 9.79 -5.81 5.07
N SER A 70 11.12 -5.71 5.10
CA SER A 70 11.81 -4.46 5.48
C SER A 70 11.55 -3.29 4.53
N THR A 71 11.07 -3.56 3.34
CA THR A 71 10.79 -2.54 2.32
C THR A 71 9.37 -1.97 2.40
N PHE A 72 8.58 -2.41 3.38
CA PHE A 72 7.18 -2.01 3.51
C PHE A 72 6.92 -1.10 4.71
N LYS A 73 5.86 -0.31 4.59
CA LYS A 73 5.19 0.37 5.69
C LYS A 73 3.73 -0.05 5.68
N GLN A 74 3.09 -0.02 6.84
CA GLN A 74 1.66 -0.24 6.90
C GLN A 74 0.94 1.03 6.45
N LEU A 75 -0.07 0.86 5.61
CA LEU A 75 -0.89 1.96 5.12
C LEU A 75 -2.20 1.98 5.90
N TRP A 76 -2.35 3.03 6.72
CA TRP A 76 -3.61 3.27 7.41
C TRP A 76 -4.46 4.23 6.60
N VAL A 77 -5.74 3.91 6.45
CA VAL A 77 -6.70 4.75 5.74
C VAL A 77 -7.90 4.99 6.65
N SER A 78 -8.35 6.25 6.72
CA SER A 78 -9.51 6.63 7.52
C SER A 78 -10.77 5.88 7.07
N SER A 79 -11.58 5.47 8.04
CA SER A 79 -12.85 4.76 7.79
C SER A 79 -13.91 5.63 7.12
N ILE A 80 -13.72 6.95 7.09
CA ILE A 80 -14.64 7.85 6.36
C ILE A 80 -14.53 7.69 4.85
N MET A 81 -13.44 7.08 4.37
CA MET A 81 -13.20 6.86 2.95
C MET A 81 -13.54 5.42 2.57
N HIS A 82 -13.99 5.25 1.35
CA HIS A 82 -14.10 3.91 0.75
C HIS A 82 -12.68 3.46 0.40
N LEU A 83 -12.17 2.46 1.11
CA LEU A 83 -10.78 2.02 0.97
C LEU A 83 -10.35 1.76 -0.48
N PRO A 84 -11.10 1.00 -1.29
CA PRO A 84 -10.69 0.76 -2.68
C PRO A 84 -10.56 2.05 -3.50
N TYR A 85 -11.32 3.09 -3.19
CA TYR A 85 -11.20 4.38 -3.86
C TYR A 85 -9.83 5.00 -3.60
N VAL A 86 -9.39 5.00 -2.34
CA VAL A 86 -8.07 5.54 -1.96
C VAL A 86 -6.95 4.71 -2.57
N LEU A 87 -7.07 3.38 -2.56
CA LEU A 87 -6.05 2.50 -3.13
C LEU A 87 -5.90 2.69 -4.65
N ASN A 88 -7.01 2.85 -5.37
CA ASN A 88 -6.96 3.14 -6.80
C ASN A 88 -6.30 4.49 -7.07
N TYR A 89 -6.55 5.49 -6.23
CA TYR A 89 -5.94 6.80 -6.34
C TYR A 89 -4.42 6.72 -6.17
N ILE A 90 -3.96 6.00 -5.16
CA ILE A 90 -2.53 5.80 -4.92
C ILE A 90 -1.89 5.07 -6.10
N LEU A 91 -2.52 4.04 -6.60
CA LEU A 91 -2.04 3.28 -7.75
C LEU A 91 -1.88 4.17 -8.99
N PHE A 92 -2.82 5.07 -9.20
CA PHE A 92 -2.78 6.02 -10.31
C PHE A 92 -1.52 6.90 -10.25
N TYR A 93 -1.09 7.30 -9.06
CA TYR A 93 0.08 8.16 -8.87
C TYR A 93 1.38 7.40 -8.59
N LYS A 94 1.35 6.07 -8.68
CA LYS A 94 2.52 5.23 -8.37
C LYS A 94 3.77 5.65 -9.13
N GLU A 95 3.67 5.91 -10.42
CA GLU A 95 4.81 6.30 -11.24
C GLU A 95 5.39 7.65 -10.81
N LEU A 96 4.55 8.62 -10.50
CA LEU A 96 4.98 9.92 -9.99
C LEU A 96 5.72 9.77 -8.66
N LEU A 97 5.17 8.99 -7.75
CA LEU A 97 5.75 8.79 -6.42
C LEU A 97 7.13 8.13 -6.51
N ARG A 98 7.31 7.20 -7.43
CA ARG A 98 8.56 6.50 -7.64
C ARG A 98 9.62 7.39 -8.31
N LYS A 99 9.22 8.14 -9.34
CA LYS A 99 10.14 8.92 -10.19
C LYS A 99 10.57 10.25 -9.59
N SER A 100 9.93 10.70 -8.55
CA SER A 100 10.18 12.02 -7.97
C SER A 100 11.48 12.10 -7.18
N LYS A 101 12.19 10.99 -7.01
CA LYS A 101 13.43 10.97 -6.27
C LYS A 101 14.63 11.28 -7.16
N ARG A 102 15.48 12.20 -6.70
CA ARG A 102 16.70 12.59 -7.42
C ARG A 102 17.89 11.75 -6.98
N GLY A 103 18.68 11.29 -7.95
CA GLY A 103 20.04 10.80 -7.73
C GLY A 103 20.20 9.53 -6.90
N ALA A 104 19.15 8.79 -6.67
CA ALA A 104 19.24 7.56 -5.92
C ALA A 104 19.42 6.36 -6.85
N ALA A 105 20.35 5.48 -6.49
CA ALA A 105 20.53 4.23 -7.19
C ALA A 105 19.34 3.29 -7.03
N ILE A 106 18.66 3.37 -5.88
CA ILE A 106 17.49 2.56 -5.56
C ILE A 106 16.29 3.48 -5.40
N PRO A 107 15.25 3.32 -6.23
CA PRO A 107 14.02 4.11 -6.07
C PRO A 107 13.37 3.88 -4.71
N HIS A 108 12.76 4.93 -4.18
CA HIS A 108 11.87 4.76 -3.04
C HIS A 108 10.75 5.79 -3.06
N LEU A 109 9.72 5.53 -2.27
CA LEU A 109 8.55 6.37 -2.19
C LEU A 109 8.92 7.74 -1.63
N ASN A 110 8.56 8.80 -2.35
CA ASN A 110 8.71 10.15 -1.84
C ASN A 110 7.54 10.47 -0.91
N LYS A 111 7.79 10.43 0.40
CA LYS A 111 6.76 10.64 1.41
C LYS A 111 6.16 12.04 1.38
N GLU A 112 6.97 13.06 1.09
CA GLU A 112 6.49 14.43 1.01
C GLU A 112 5.45 14.59 -0.10
N ILE A 113 5.75 14.06 -1.28
CA ILE A 113 4.82 14.09 -2.40
C ILE A 113 3.59 13.24 -2.08
N PHE A 114 3.78 12.05 -1.52
CA PHE A 114 2.68 11.17 -1.15
C PHE A 114 1.67 11.89 -0.25
N TYR A 115 2.13 12.48 0.83
CA TYR A 115 1.25 13.16 1.77
C TYR A 115 0.66 14.45 1.21
N SER A 116 1.28 15.08 0.23
CA SER A 116 0.81 16.32 -0.37
C SER A 116 -0.20 16.12 -1.51
N LEU A 117 -0.37 14.90 -2.01
CA LEU A 117 -1.33 14.62 -3.07
C LEU A 117 -2.72 15.09 -2.66
N ILE A 118 -3.43 15.71 -3.62
CA ILE A 118 -4.78 16.20 -3.39
C ILE A 118 -5.76 15.15 -3.89
N ILE A 119 -6.59 14.67 -3.01
CA ILE A 119 -7.63 13.69 -3.34
C ILE A 119 -9.00 14.34 -3.20
N GLY A 120 -9.85 14.15 -4.21
CA GLY A 120 -11.25 14.55 -4.11
C GLY A 120 -11.99 13.63 -3.16
N ILE A 121 -12.90 14.21 -2.37
CA ILE A 121 -13.70 13.43 -1.43
C ILE A 121 -15.18 13.61 -1.78
N PRO A 122 -15.65 12.88 -2.82
CA PRO A 122 -17.09 12.85 -3.09
C PRO A 122 -17.82 12.07 -1.98
N PRO A 123 -19.14 12.14 -1.92
CA PRO A 123 -19.90 11.31 -0.98
C PRO A 123 -19.50 9.84 -1.08
N TYR A 124 -19.59 9.12 0.03
CA TYR A 124 -19.14 7.72 0.10
C TYR A 124 -19.75 6.85 -1.02
N GLN A 125 -21.03 7.01 -1.30
CA GLN A 125 -21.72 6.28 -2.37
C GLN A 125 -21.11 6.56 -3.74
N GLU A 126 -20.67 7.78 -3.97
CA GLU A 126 -20.02 8.16 -5.23
C GLU A 126 -18.63 7.54 -5.34
N GLN A 127 -17.89 7.44 -4.23
CA GLN A 127 -16.61 6.74 -4.22
C GLN A 127 -16.80 5.28 -4.63
N MET A 128 -17.82 4.62 -4.11
CA MET A 128 -18.12 3.24 -4.46
C MET A 128 -18.45 3.10 -5.95
N ARG A 129 -19.24 4.04 -6.49
CA ARG A 129 -19.60 4.04 -7.90
C ARG A 129 -18.38 4.18 -8.80
N ILE A 130 -17.47 5.07 -8.44
CA ILE A 130 -16.22 5.29 -9.19
C ILE A 130 -15.39 4.01 -9.21
N VAL A 131 -15.22 3.35 -8.07
CA VAL A 131 -14.47 2.08 -7.99
C VAL A 131 -15.13 1.00 -8.85
N ASN A 132 -16.43 0.86 -8.77
CA ASN A 132 -17.14 -0.13 -9.58
C ASN A 132 -16.97 0.13 -11.07
N ARG A 133 -16.96 1.39 -11.49
CA ARG A 133 -16.74 1.76 -12.90
C ARG A 133 -15.30 1.44 -13.33
N ILE A 134 -14.32 1.70 -12.48
CA ILE A 134 -12.92 1.37 -12.77
C ILE A 134 -12.76 -0.15 -12.93
N ASN A 135 -13.32 -0.93 -12.02
CA ASN A 135 -13.27 -2.40 -12.10
C ASN A 135 -13.91 -2.93 -13.36
N GLU A 136 -15.04 -2.35 -13.75
CA GLU A 136 -15.77 -2.70 -14.98
C GLU A 136 -14.91 -2.45 -16.21
N ILE A 137 -14.23 -1.30 -16.26
CA ILE A 137 -13.32 -0.96 -17.36
C ILE A 137 -12.17 -1.94 -17.43
N TYR A 138 -11.51 -2.23 -16.31
CA TYR A 138 -10.40 -3.18 -16.27
C TYR A 138 -10.84 -4.58 -16.71
N SER A 139 -12.02 -5.02 -16.34
CA SER A 139 -12.51 -6.34 -16.75
C SER A 139 -12.71 -6.47 -18.27
N LYS A 140 -12.96 -5.36 -18.95
CA LYS A 140 -13.13 -5.35 -20.41
C LYS A 140 -11.82 -5.29 -21.18
N ILE A 141 -10.75 -4.86 -20.56
CA ILE A 141 -9.43 -4.74 -21.20
C ILE A 141 -8.70 -6.08 -21.23
N LYS A 142 -8.99 -6.94 -20.29
CA LYS A 142 -8.35 -8.26 -20.20
C LYS A 142 -8.80 -9.22 -21.28
#